data_4e6f31fd05a53af3a0aeed870f468126
#
_entry.id   4e6f31fd05a53af3a0aeed870f468126
#
_cell.length_a   1.000
_cell.length_b   1.000
_cell.length_c   1.000
_cell.angle_alpha   90.00
_cell.angle_beta   90.00
_cell.angle_gamma   90.00
#
_symmetry.space_group_name_H-M   'P 1'
#
loop_
_entity.id
_entity.type
_entity.pdbx_description
1 polymer ?
#
loop_
_entity_poly.entity_id
_entity_poly.type
_entity_poly.pdbx_seq_one_letter_code
_entity_poly.pdbx_strand_id
1 'polypeptide(L)'
;MEERNSVREKLTEDLVALQDTTVEEPYSIVCRLRLAKAYRTLGYPDLAVGDAYKALILVDEVVEEGEYHEEALQAAWTDVVSERMADLDLDDETKTAPFKKDDVVAWAQARWSKSAHDILIGCLLDCGCLRSASEYIFRARKAFPEELIFEDHEKTLWKHLRSYFECEGESAEDVDVEEYPDKGFVRRERYPWNHHEPDRFSKECLDFLNEELADIAPRLEVRASELPILNTTMISNGTTPEYRYTKQLGLFAKDDITPGSTVLEEKSLLTAISRLHESYCDACVIPLSNGDDTVISCEECDEVFFCSEECHDLAQDHYHPALCGVSVDQGKVPAREAADYLYYLLLVRALALSETQDVHPLELKEVRYIWGDYHGQDLDLAWQAASSGGSSDAFTGLPQTLPFSFKSNVLMPLHILEKMDINIFTQSERYDTWIFNTLYAKFRGTASARQGLDGRPEISAVHPMWCLANHSCDPNVAWEWRGSMRFWTREELVEWKGRDPHIGPGLKKDEEVFGHYCDVRLSVKDRREWASGALGGNCMCARCVWEQAEERKQGALHNLNCPRRQAPQAGELFV
;
A
#
# COMPACT_ATOMS: atom_id res chain seq x y z
N MET A 1 7.26 -29.17 11.32
CA MET A 1 7.59 -28.04 10.42
C MET A 1 7.16 -28.38 8.98
N GLU A 2 7.61 -29.48 8.38
CA GLU A 2 7.19 -29.93 7.04
C GLU A 2 5.66 -30.12 6.90
N GLU A 3 5.00 -30.69 7.89
CA GLU A 3 3.55 -30.93 7.89
C GLU A 3 2.72 -29.61 7.89
N ARG A 4 3.20 -28.55 8.55
CA ARG A 4 2.52 -27.24 8.59
C ARG A 4 2.76 -26.42 7.33
N ASN A 5 3.94 -26.50 6.72
CA ASN A 5 4.21 -25.90 5.41
C ASN A 5 3.31 -26.54 4.35
N SER A 6 3.16 -27.87 4.39
CA SER A 6 2.22 -28.59 3.50
C SER A 6 0.75 -28.16 3.66
N VAL A 7 0.30 -27.83 4.88
CA VAL A 7 -1.07 -27.32 5.11
C VAL A 7 -1.23 -25.92 4.53
N ARG A 8 -0.26 -25.02 4.72
CA ARG A 8 -0.30 -23.67 4.16
C ARG A 8 -0.26 -23.69 2.64
N GLU A 9 0.65 -24.45 2.07
CA GLU A 9 0.75 -24.64 0.61
C GLU A 9 -0.59 -25.09 0.03
N LYS A 10 -1.20 -26.10 0.63
CA LYS A 10 -2.52 -26.58 0.21
C LYS A 10 -3.61 -25.51 0.34
N LEU A 11 -3.66 -24.77 1.46
CA LEU A 11 -4.63 -23.68 1.63
C LEU A 11 -4.42 -22.55 0.61
N THR A 12 -3.16 -22.31 0.20
CA THR A 12 -2.85 -21.33 -0.83
C THR A 12 -3.27 -21.83 -2.21
N GLU A 13 -3.05 -23.12 -2.52
CA GLU A 13 -3.53 -23.76 -3.76
C GLU A 13 -5.07 -23.72 -3.82
N ASP A 14 -5.75 -24.06 -2.73
CA ASP A 14 -7.21 -24.00 -2.64
C ASP A 14 -7.72 -22.55 -2.82
N LEU A 15 -6.99 -21.54 -2.30
CA LEU A 15 -7.31 -20.12 -2.49
C LEU A 15 -7.19 -19.71 -3.96
N VAL A 16 -6.09 -20.07 -4.64
CA VAL A 16 -5.89 -19.74 -6.06
C VAL A 16 -7.01 -20.37 -6.91
N ALA A 17 -7.37 -21.62 -6.65
CA ALA A 17 -8.50 -22.24 -7.33
C ALA A 17 -9.84 -21.53 -7.09
N LEU A 18 -10.04 -20.92 -5.90
CA LEU A 18 -11.21 -20.10 -5.62
C LEU A 18 -11.16 -18.75 -6.35
N GLN A 19 -9.97 -18.14 -6.50
CA GLN A 19 -9.79 -16.93 -7.33
C GLN A 19 -10.19 -17.23 -8.78
N ASP A 20 -9.68 -18.32 -9.37
CA ASP A 20 -10.01 -18.74 -10.73
C ASP A 20 -11.54 -18.96 -10.88
N THR A 21 -12.16 -19.67 -9.93
CA THR A 21 -13.62 -19.88 -9.92
C THR A 21 -14.38 -18.56 -9.85
N THR A 22 -13.88 -17.59 -9.08
CA THR A 22 -14.52 -16.27 -8.94
C THR A 22 -14.41 -15.44 -10.23
N VAL A 23 -13.38 -15.66 -11.04
CA VAL A 23 -13.26 -15.07 -12.39
C VAL A 23 -14.24 -15.72 -13.37
N GLU A 24 -14.40 -17.05 -13.30
CA GLU A 24 -15.36 -17.79 -14.15
C GLU A 24 -16.82 -17.48 -13.78
N GLU A 25 -17.11 -17.24 -12.49
CA GLU A 25 -18.44 -16.97 -11.95
C GLU A 25 -18.46 -15.60 -11.21
N PRO A 26 -18.28 -14.48 -11.92
CA PRO A 26 -18.01 -13.17 -11.31
C PRO A 26 -19.15 -12.62 -10.45
N TYR A 27 -20.38 -13.02 -10.72
CA TYR A 27 -21.58 -12.58 -10.00
C TYR A 27 -22.07 -13.60 -8.94
N SER A 28 -21.33 -14.70 -8.69
CA SER A 28 -21.68 -15.66 -7.64
C SER A 28 -21.36 -15.10 -6.26
N ILE A 29 -22.41 -14.91 -5.45
CA ILE A 29 -22.30 -14.50 -4.04
C ILE A 29 -21.57 -15.58 -3.24
N VAL A 30 -21.85 -16.85 -3.52
CA VAL A 30 -21.26 -17.98 -2.81
C VAL A 30 -19.76 -18.08 -3.08
N CYS A 31 -19.31 -17.87 -4.32
CA CYS A 31 -17.87 -17.85 -4.66
C CYS A 31 -17.16 -16.73 -3.92
N ARG A 32 -17.70 -15.52 -3.90
CA ARG A 32 -17.15 -14.39 -3.14
C ARG A 32 -17.07 -14.68 -1.63
N LEU A 33 -18.11 -15.24 -1.03
CA LEU A 33 -18.11 -15.60 0.39
C LEU A 33 -17.11 -16.71 0.72
N ARG A 34 -16.91 -17.68 -0.17
CA ARG A 34 -15.89 -18.73 -0.02
C ARG A 34 -14.48 -18.14 -0.10
N LEU A 35 -14.24 -17.26 -1.07
CA LEU A 35 -12.97 -16.57 -1.24
C LEU A 35 -12.64 -15.70 -0.03
N ALA A 36 -13.60 -14.89 0.47
CA ALA A 36 -13.43 -14.10 1.68
C ALA A 36 -13.08 -14.95 2.91
N LYS A 37 -13.73 -16.12 3.10
CA LYS A 37 -13.40 -17.07 4.17
C LYS A 37 -11.99 -17.65 4.02
N ALA A 38 -11.56 -17.98 2.81
CA ALA A 38 -10.23 -18.50 2.53
C ALA A 38 -9.15 -17.46 2.85
N TYR A 39 -9.34 -16.20 2.42
CA TYR A 39 -8.47 -15.09 2.79
C TYR A 39 -8.36 -14.93 4.31
N ARG A 40 -9.49 -14.87 5.01
CA ARG A 40 -9.49 -14.76 6.48
C ARG A 40 -8.74 -15.92 7.13
N THR A 41 -8.93 -17.16 6.66
CA THR A 41 -8.27 -18.37 7.17
C THR A 41 -6.75 -18.32 6.98
N LEU A 42 -6.28 -17.74 5.88
CA LEU A 42 -4.87 -17.51 5.59
C LEU A 42 -4.30 -16.25 6.27
N GLY A 43 -5.11 -15.54 7.08
CA GLY A 43 -4.71 -14.34 7.81
C GLY A 43 -4.56 -13.10 6.92
N TYR A 44 -5.39 -12.99 5.91
CA TYR A 44 -5.56 -11.79 5.05
C TYR A 44 -6.93 -11.15 5.29
N PRO A 45 -7.18 -10.57 6.49
CA PRO A 45 -8.48 -9.95 6.79
C PRO A 45 -8.79 -8.77 5.87
N ASP A 46 -7.78 -8.03 5.44
CA ASP A 46 -7.87 -6.93 4.49
C ASP A 46 -8.44 -7.36 3.12
N LEU A 47 -7.98 -8.49 2.60
CA LEU A 47 -8.50 -9.04 1.34
C LEU A 47 -9.91 -9.62 1.52
N ALA A 48 -10.14 -10.28 2.65
CA ALA A 48 -11.46 -10.81 3.00
C ALA A 48 -12.53 -9.70 3.10
N VAL A 49 -12.16 -8.50 3.58
CA VAL A 49 -13.04 -7.31 3.60
C VAL A 49 -13.50 -6.96 2.19
N GLY A 50 -12.59 -6.97 1.20
CA GLY A 50 -12.91 -6.67 -0.20
C GLY A 50 -13.96 -7.59 -0.79
N ASP A 51 -13.76 -8.92 -0.68
CA ASP A 51 -14.70 -9.88 -1.23
C ASP A 51 -16.02 -9.99 -0.43
N ALA A 52 -15.97 -9.84 0.89
CA ALA A 52 -17.19 -9.78 1.69
C ALA A 52 -18.04 -8.56 1.35
N TYR A 53 -17.41 -7.41 1.04
CA TYR A 53 -18.10 -6.21 0.60
C TYR A 53 -18.68 -6.38 -0.83
N LYS A 54 -17.93 -6.93 -1.78
CA LYS A 54 -18.45 -7.27 -3.11
C LYS A 54 -19.63 -8.24 -3.03
N ALA A 55 -19.58 -9.22 -2.10
CA ALA A 55 -20.71 -10.12 -1.85
C ALA A 55 -21.97 -9.37 -1.35
N LEU A 56 -21.82 -8.33 -0.50
CA LEU A 56 -22.94 -7.48 -0.08
C LEU A 56 -23.51 -6.67 -1.24
N ILE A 57 -22.67 -6.10 -2.10
CA ILE A 57 -23.15 -5.40 -3.32
C ILE A 57 -23.97 -6.36 -4.17
N LEU A 58 -23.51 -7.59 -4.41
CA LEU A 58 -24.26 -8.58 -5.18
C LEU A 58 -25.57 -9.00 -4.51
N VAL A 59 -25.62 -9.05 -3.16
CA VAL A 59 -26.89 -9.27 -2.44
C VAL A 59 -27.85 -8.11 -2.68
N ASP A 60 -27.36 -6.87 -2.62
CA ASP A 60 -28.17 -5.68 -2.87
C ASP A 60 -28.69 -5.67 -4.32
N GLU A 61 -27.86 -6.07 -5.32
CA GLU A 61 -28.26 -6.23 -6.72
C GLU A 61 -29.34 -7.31 -6.91
N VAL A 62 -29.30 -8.41 -6.16
CA VAL A 62 -30.35 -9.44 -6.19
C VAL A 62 -31.68 -8.94 -5.61
N VAL A 63 -31.61 -8.05 -4.60
CA VAL A 63 -32.78 -7.53 -3.86
C VAL A 63 -33.40 -6.31 -4.54
N GLU A 64 -32.57 -5.41 -5.04
CA GLU A 64 -32.95 -4.16 -5.68
C GLU A 64 -32.54 -4.19 -7.16
N GLU A 65 -33.29 -3.51 -8.03
CA GLU A 65 -32.97 -3.44 -9.46
C GLU A 65 -31.87 -2.40 -9.69
N GLY A 66 -30.59 -2.86 -9.60
CA GLY A 66 -29.39 -2.07 -9.91
C GLY A 66 -28.80 -2.40 -11.28
N GLU A 67 -27.57 -2.00 -11.50
CA GLU A 67 -26.86 -2.14 -12.79
C GLU A 67 -26.61 -3.61 -13.17
N TYR A 68 -26.31 -4.48 -12.18
CA TYR A 68 -25.96 -5.88 -12.37
C TYR A 68 -27.07 -6.84 -11.91
N HIS A 69 -28.31 -6.35 -11.80
CA HIS A 69 -29.43 -7.11 -11.26
C HIS A 69 -29.69 -8.43 -11.97
N GLU A 70 -29.73 -8.42 -13.31
CA GLU A 70 -30.09 -9.62 -14.09
C GLU A 70 -29.01 -10.71 -13.92
N GLU A 71 -27.73 -10.35 -14.02
CA GLU A 71 -26.61 -11.26 -13.87
C GLU A 71 -26.50 -11.79 -12.44
N ALA A 72 -26.62 -10.91 -11.45
CA ALA A 72 -26.58 -11.29 -10.03
C ALA A 72 -27.74 -12.21 -9.66
N LEU A 73 -28.95 -11.93 -10.15
CA LEU A 73 -30.11 -12.79 -9.91
C LEU A 73 -29.98 -14.17 -10.58
N GLN A 74 -29.44 -14.21 -11.80
CA GLN A 74 -29.19 -15.48 -12.50
C GLN A 74 -28.14 -16.32 -11.80
N ALA A 75 -27.04 -15.71 -11.35
CA ALA A 75 -26.01 -16.36 -10.57
C ALA A 75 -26.55 -16.86 -9.23
N ALA A 76 -27.30 -16.01 -8.51
CA ALA A 76 -27.94 -16.35 -7.25
C ALA A 76 -28.91 -17.53 -7.39
N TRP A 77 -29.64 -17.59 -8.49
CA TRP A 77 -30.51 -18.75 -8.78
C TRP A 77 -29.71 -20.06 -8.86
N THR A 78 -28.60 -20.03 -9.57
CA THR A 78 -27.69 -21.19 -9.72
C THR A 78 -27.08 -21.59 -8.38
N ASP A 79 -26.63 -20.62 -7.59
CA ASP A 79 -26.06 -20.81 -6.25
C ASP A 79 -27.08 -21.49 -5.31
N VAL A 80 -28.34 -20.98 -5.26
CA VAL A 80 -29.38 -21.53 -4.38
C VAL A 80 -29.71 -22.97 -4.77
N VAL A 81 -29.83 -23.26 -6.07
CA VAL A 81 -30.08 -24.62 -6.53
C VAL A 81 -28.96 -25.57 -6.12
N SER A 82 -27.70 -25.11 -6.25
CA SER A 82 -26.53 -25.92 -5.88
C SER A 82 -26.45 -26.15 -4.37
N GLU A 83 -26.68 -25.13 -3.52
CA GLU A 83 -26.70 -25.28 -2.07
C GLU A 83 -27.85 -26.20 -1.60
N ARG A 84 -29.02 -26.08 -2.18
CA ARG A 84 -30.14 -26.96 -1.84
C ARG A 84 -29.92 -28.40 -2.24
N MET A 85 -29.30 -28.65 -3.40
CA MET A 85 -28.95 -30.01 -3.81
C MET A 85 -27.93 -30.64 -2.86
N ALA A 86 -27.02 -29.85 -2.32
CA ALA A 86 -26.03 -30.30 -1.33
C ALA A 86 -26.67 -30.59 0.05
N ASP A 87 -27.74 -29.88 0.42
CA ASP A 87 -28.50 -30.06 1.68
C ASP A 87 -29.59 -31.14 1.61
N LEU A 88 -29.83 -31.74 0.41
CA LEU A 88 -30.81 -32.81 0.25
C LEU A 88 -30.25 -34.13 0.79
N ASP A 89 -30.68 -34.51 2.01
CA ASP A 89 -30.83 -35.91 2.35
C ASP A 89 -31.88 -36.55 1.40
N LEU A 90 -31.54 -37.68 0.82
CA LEU A 90 -32.25 -38.33 -0.29
C LEU A 90 -33.71 -38.74 -0.02
N ASP A 91 -34.25 -38.49 1.19
CA ASP A 91 -35.55 -39.01 1.66
C ASP A 91 -36.67 -37.97 1.84
N ASP A 92 -36.49 -36.69 1.48
CA ASP A 92 -37.49 -35.65 1.72
C ASP A 92 -38.18 -35.16 0.44
N GLU A 93 -39.30 -35.83 0.07
CA GLU A 93 -40.13 -35.47 -1.08
C GLU A 93 -40.78 -34.06 -1.01
N THR A 94 -40.74 -33.39 0.14
CA THR A 94 -41.36 -32.07 0.31
C THR A 94 -40.51 -30.91 -0.25
N LYS A 95 -39.25 -31.16 -0.63
CA LYS A 95 -38.30 -30.15 -1.12
C LYS A 95 -38.30 -29.98 -2.66
N THR A 96 -39.21 -30.62 -3.39
CA THR A 96 -39.29 -30.59 -4.87
C THR A 96 -40.17 -29.48 -5.45
N ALA A 97 -40.67 -28.53 -4.64
CA ALA A 97 -41.44 -27.40 -5.15
C ALA A 97 -40.59 -26.51 -6.08
N PRO A 98 -41.15 -26.07 -7.23
CA PRO A 98 -40.41 -25.18 -8.13
C PRO A 98 -40.08 -23.85 -7.41
N PHE A 99 -38.83 -23.46 -7.48
CA PHE A 99 -38.30 -22.23 -6.92
C PHE A 99 -38.87 -21.01 -7.67
N LYS A 100 -39.14 -19.91 -6.95
CA LYS A 100 -39.56 -18.64 -7.51
C LYS A 100 -38.52 -17.57 -7.26
N LYS A 101 -38.53 -16.47 -8.02
CA LYS A 101 -37.65 -15.32 -7.85
C LYS A 101 -37.65 -14.81 -6.39
N ASP A 102 -38.84 -14.70 -5.79
CA ASP A 102 -38.98 -14.23 -4.40
C ASP A 102 -38.29 -15.16 -3.38
N ASP A 103 -38.20 -16.46 -3.66
CA ASP A 103 -37.51 -17.44 -2.80
C ASP A 103 -35.99 -17.23 -2.87
N VAL A 104 -35.42 -16.86 -4.04
CA VAL A 104 -34.01 -16.55 -4.21
C VAL A 104 -33.65 -15.26 -3.47
N VAL A 105 -34.46 -14.21 -3.63
CA VAL A 105 -34.30 -12.94 -2.93
C VAL A 105 -34.34 -13.15 -1.40
N ALA A 106 -35.34 -13.89 -0.91
CA ALA A 106 -35.43 -14.22 0.52
C ALA A 106 -34.22 -14.99 1.04
N TRP A 107 -33.70 -15.94 0.22
CA TRP A 107 -32.50 -16.71 0.57
C TRP A 107 -31.27 -15.82 0.63
N ALA A 108 -31.05 -14.95 -0.36
CA ALA A 108 -29.94 -14.00 -0.40
C ALA A 108 -29.95 -13.09 0.82
N GLN A 109 -31.10 -12.50 1.16
CA GLN A 109 -31.28 -11.63 2.32
C GLN A 109 -31.06 -12.36 3.65
N ALA A 110 -31.63 -13.55 3.83
CA ALA A 110 -31.61 -14.23 5.12
C ALA A 110 -30.27 -14.96 5.38
N ARG A 111 -29.61 -15.49 4.37
CA ARG A 111 -28.45 -16.38 4.55
C ARG A 111 -27.14 -15.74 4.09
N TRP A 112 -27.07 -15.26 2.86
CA TRP A 112 -25.82 -14.74 2.33
C TRP A 112 -25.48 -13.36 2.85
N SER A 113 -26.47 -12.46 2.95
CA SER A 113 -26.29 -11.16 3.57
C SER A 113 -25.77 -11.29 5.01
N LYS A 114 -26.34 -12.22 5.81
CA LYS A 114 -25.87 -12.49 7.16
C LYS A 114 -24.42 -12.95 7.17
N SER A 115 -24.06 -13.90 6.30
CA SER A 115 -22.69 -14.41 6.20
C SER A 115 -21.69 -13.34 5.75
N ALA A 116 -22.08 -12.48 4.81
CA ALA A 116 -21.25 -11.39 4.33
C ALA A 116 -20.99 -10.34 5.43
N HIS A 117 -22.03 -9.95 6.18
CA HIS A 117 -21.89 -9.04 7.33
C HIS A 117 -20.98 -9.62 8.43
N ASP A 118 -21.14 -10.92 8.75
CA ASP A 118 -20.29 -11.57 9.77
C ASP A 118 -18.80 -11.54 9.37
N ILE A 119 -18.48 -11.91 8.13
CA ILE A 119 -17.11 -11.90 7.64
C ILE A 119 -16.57 -10.46 7.57
N LEU A 120 -17.33 -9.54 6.98
CA LEU A 120 -16.93 -8.14 6.81
C LEU A 120 -16.63 -7.49 8.16
N ILE A 121 -17.56 -7.57 9.13
CA ILE A 121 -17.40 -6.98 10.45
C ILE A 121 -16.19 -7.58 11.18
N GLY A 122 -16.09 -8.92 11.21
CA GLY A 122 -14.98 -9.59 11.86
C GLY A 122 -13.62 -9.17 11.28
N CYS A 123 -13.53 -9.08 9.95
CA CYS A 123 -12.29 -8.66 9.28
C CYS A 123 -11.99 -7.17 9.44
N LEU A 124 -13.00 -6.29 9.47
CA LEU A 124 -12.81 -4.87 9.78
C LEU A 124 -12.24 -4.67 11.20
N LEU A 125 -12.73 -5.44 12.18
CA LEU A 125 -12.18 -5.44 13.54
C LEU A 125 -10.74 -5.93 13.55
N ASP A 126 -10.43 -7.00 12.84
CA ASP A 126 -9.08 -7.56 12.71
C ASP A 126 -8.10 -6.57 12.03
N CYS A 127 -8.59 -5.72 11.09
CA CYS A 127 -7.83 -4.66 10.43
C CYS A 127 -7.72 -3.36 11.24
N GLY A 128 -8.41 -3.23 12.38
CA GLY A 128 -8.43 -1.99 13.17
C GLY A 128 -9.31 -0.87 12.58
N CYS A 129 -10.22 -1.17 11.65
CA CYS A 129 -11.19 -0.24 11.07
C CYS A 129 -12.43 -0.16 11.95
N LEU A 130 -12.30 0.42 13.16
CA LEU A 130 -13.31 0.32 14.21
C LEU A 130 -14.56 1.14 13.92
N ARG A 131 -14.43 2.32 13.29
CA ARG A 131 -15.57 3.13 12.88
C ARG A 131 -16.41 2.41 11.81
N SER A 132 -15.77 1.93 10.75
CA SER A 132 -16.44 1.15 9.71
C SER A 132 -17.09 -0.12 10.29
N ALA A 133 -16.40 -0.83 11.20
CA ALA A 133 -16.98 -1.99 11.88
C ALA A 133 -18.23 -1.62 12.67
N SER A 134 -18.23 -0.48 13.40
CA SER A 134 -19.39 0.02 14.14
C SER A 134 -20.60 0.27 13.24
N GLU A 135 -20.39 0.89 12.07
CA GLU A 135 -21.44 1.14 11.10
C GLU A 135 -22.07 -0.16 10.58
N TYR A 136 -21.24 -1.15 10.22
CA TYR A 136 -21.73 -2.45 9.73
C TYR A 136 -22.36 -3.30 10.83
N ILE A 137 -21.89 -3.23 12.08
CA ILE A 137 -22.58 -3.85 13.25
C ILE A 137 -23.99 -3.27 13.40
N PHE A 138 -24.12 -1.94 13.32
CA PHE A 138 -25.43 -1.29 13.42
C PHE A 138 -26.39 -1.76 12.30
N ARG A 139 -25.91 -1.82 11.05
CA ARG A 139 -26.69 -2.32 9.90
C ARG A 139 -27.10 -3.78 10.08
N ALA A 140 -26.14 -4.63 10.48
CA ALA A 140 -26.38 -6.05 10.68
C ALA A 140 -27.37 -6.34 11.83
N ARG A 141 -27.25 -5.64 12.97
CA ARG A 141 -28.21 -5.79 14.09
C ARG A 141 -29.62 -5.31 13.73
N LYS A 142 -29.74 -4.31 12.87
CA LYS A 142 -31.04 -3.88 12.35
C LYS A 142 -31.65 -4.91 11.41
N ALA A 143 -30.85 -5.56 10.56
CA ALA A 143 -31.31 -6.59 9.61
C ALA A 143 -31.56 -7.94 10.29
N PHE A 144 -30.78 -8.30 11.30
CA PHE A 144 -30.76 -9.59 11.97
C PHE A 144 -30.80 -9.45 13.50
N PRO A 145 -31.91 -8.93 14.08
CA PRO A 145 -31.98 -8.58 15.51
C PRO A 145 -31.85 -9.79 16.45
N GLU A 146 -32.15 -11.00 16.01
CA GLU A 146 -32.10 -12.23 16.83
C GLU A 146 -30.74 -12.96 16.76
N GLU A 147 -29.79 -12.47 15.94
CA GLU A 147 -28.53 -13.15 15.71
C GLU A 147 -27.45 -12.68 16.72
N LEU A 148 -27.09 -13.56 17.65
CA LEU A 148 -26.16 -13.27 18.75
C LEU A 148 -24.73 -12.96 18.26
N ILE A 149 -24.35 -13.42 17.07
CA ILE A 149 -23.00 -13.19 16.53
C ILE A 149 -22.67 -11.69 16.39
N PHE A 150 -23.66 -10.87 16.06
CA PHE A 150 -23.47 -9.42 15.94
C PHE A 150 -23.38 -8.70 17.30
N GLU A 151 -23.93 -9.29 18.35
CA GLU A 151 -23.67 -8.82 19.73
C GLU A 151 -22.23 -9.16 20.17
N ASP A 152 -21.70 -10.30 19.73
CA ASP A 152 -20.33 -10.68 20.06
C ASP A 152 -19.32 -9.83 19.29
N HIS A 153 -19.62 -9.45 18.05
CA HIS A 153 -18.84 -8.44 17.32
C HIS A 153 -18.87 -7.07 18.02
N GLU A 154 -20.02 -6.62 18.53
CA GLU A 154 -20.12 -5.37 19.27
C GLU A 154 -19.30 -5.41 20.56
N LYS A 155 -19.32 -6.50 21.32
CA LYS A 155 -18.48 -6.69 22.50
C LYS A 155 -16.98 -6.62 22.14
N THR A 156 -16.61 -7.20 20.99
CA THR A 156 -15.24 -7.16 20.48
C THR A 156 -14.84 -5.74 20.08
N LEU A 157 -15.72 -5.01 19.39
CA LEU A 157 -15.52 -3.59 19.07
C LEU A 157 -15.23 -2.77 20.34
N TRP A 158 -16.08 -2.90 21.36
CA TRP A 158 -15.89 -2.18 22.62
C TRP A 158 -14.60 -2.53 23.34
N LYS A 159 -14.17 -3.80 23.26
CA LYS A 159 -12.86 -4.21 23.79
C LYS A 159 -11.71 -3.48 23.08
N HIS A 160 -11.75 -3.37 21.75
CA HIS A 160 -10.73 -2.68 20.96
C HIS A 160 -10.74 -1.17 21.21
N LEU A 161 -11.92 -0.53 21.25
CA LEU A 161 -12.06 0.91 21.55
C LEU A 161 -11.50 1.26 22.93
N ARG A 162 -11.87 0.48 23.98
CA ARG A 162 -11.31 0.70 25.32
C ARG A 162 -9.79 0.57 25.35
N SER A 163 -9.25 -0.46 24.71
CA SER A 163 -7.81 -0.64 24.65
C SER A 163 -7.11 0.52 23.92
N TYR A 164 -7.71 1.07 22.88
CA TYR A 164 -7.17 2.19 22.12
C TYR A 164 -7.20 3.49 22.96
N PHE A 165 -8.35 3.89 23.48
CA PHE A 165 -8.52 5.13 24.22
C PHE A 165 -7.87 5.12 25.61
N GLU A 166 -7.78 3.96 26.28
CA GLU A 166 -7.01 3.82 27.53
C GLU A 166 -5.52 4.15 27.32
N CYS A 167 -4.94 3.83 26.15
CA CYS A 167 -3.57 4.19 25.83
C CYS A 167 -3.39 5.72 25.65
N GLU A 168 -4.45 6.42 25.28
CA GLU A 168 -4.47 7.88 25.12
C GLU A 168 -4.94 8.62 26.37
N GLY A 169 -5.39 7.89 27.41
CA GLY A 169 -5.85 8.43 28.67
C GLY A 169 -7.28 8.95 28.63
N GLU A 170 -8.07 8.49 27.68
CA GLU A 170 -9.48 8.86 27.46
C GLU A 170 -10.42 7.69 27.75
N SER A 171 -11.73 7.97 27.98
CA SER A 171 -12.77 6.95 28.12
C SER A 171 -13.45 6.73 26.77
N ALA A 172 -13.47 5.51 26.28
CA ALA A 172 -14.11 5.14 25.02
C ALA A 172 -15.64 5.42 25.00
N GLU A 173 -16.27 5.44 26.17
CA GLU A 173 -17.71 5.70 26.34
C GLU A 173 -18.10 7.18 26.09
N ASP A 174 -17.13 8.09 26.18
CA ASP A 174 -17.34 9.55 26.05
C ASP A 174 -16.98 10.07 24.64
N VAL A 175 -16.54 9.19 23.72
CA VAL A 175 -16.05 9.54 22.39
C VAL A 175 -17.13 9.32 21.33
N ASP A 176 -17.28 10.27 20.42
CA ASP A 176 -18.21 10.15 19.29
C ASP A 176 -17.75 9.09 18.29
N VAL A 177 -18.69 8.40 17.63
CA VAL A 177 -18.42 7.37 16.60
C VAL A 177 -17.53 7.92 15.48
N GLU A 178 -17.68 9.20 15.13
CA GLU A 178 -16.87 9.87 14.11
C GLU A 178 -15.37 9.95 14.46
N GLU A 179 -15.03 9.84 15.75
CA GLU A 179 -13.67 9.89 16.26
C GLU A 179 -13.06 8.48 16.45
N TYR A 180 -13.85 7.42 16.22
CA TYR A 180 -13.33 6.06 16.29
C TYR A 180 -12.23 5.83 15.25
N PRO A 181 -11.13 5.15 15.63
CA PRO A 181 -10.08 4.82 14.69
C PRO A 181 -10.63 3.99 13.53
N ASP A 182 -10.25 4.36 12.31
CA ASP A 182 -10.69 3.68 11.08
C ASP A 182 -9.53 3.32 10.15
N LYS A 183 -8.35 3.22 10.75
CA LYS A 183 -7.12 2.87 10.07
C LYS A 183 -6.27 1.98 10.97
N GLY A 184 -5.83 0.86 10.43
CA GLY A 184 -4.90 -0.04 11.09
C GLY A 184 -3.75 -0.44 10.19
N PHE A 185 -3.10 -1.55 10.50
CA PHE A 185 -1.99 -2.08 9.74
C PHE A 185 -2.25 -3.54 9.36
N VAL A 186 -1.96 -3.86 8.11
CA VAL A 186 -2.06 -5.20 7.55
C VAL A 186 -0.71 -5.68 7.05
N ARG A 187 -0.62 -6.92 6.60
CA ARG A 187 0.63 -7.49 6.11
C ARG A 187 1.12 -6.74 4.87
N ARG A 188 2.42 -6.47 4.83
CA ARG A 188 3.11 -5.92 3.67
C ARG A 188 4.07 -6.97 3.14
N GLU A 189 3.67 -7.65 2.09
CA GLU A 189 4.41 -8.75 1.51
C GLU A 189 4.15 -8.88 0.00
N ARG A 190 4.97 -9.66 -0.68
CA ARG A 190 4.62 -10.20 -1.99
C ARG A 190 3.65 -11.35 -1.77
N TYR A 191 2.42 -11.21 -2.29
CA TYR A 191 1.44 -12.29 -2.18
C TYR A 191 1.89 -13.55 -2.94
N PRO A 192 1.64 -14.76 -2.40
CA PRO A 192 2.10 -16.01 -3.03
C PRO A 192 1.57 -16.23 -4.45
N TRP A 193 0.42 -15.65 -4.78
CA TRP A 193 -0.21 -15.71 -6.12
C TRP A 193 0.15 -14.53 -7.03
N ASN A 194 0.99 -13.59 -6.57
CA ASN A 194 1.45 -12.50 -7.40
C ASN A 194 2.58 -12.96 -8.33
N HIS A 195 2.23 -13.21 -9.58
CA HIS A 195 3.16 -13.65 -10.63
C HIS A 195 3.68 -12.50 -11.51
N HIS A 196 3.19 -11.25 -11.29
CA HIS A 196 3.55 -10.09 -12.10
C HIS A 196 4.88 -9.45 -11.70
N GLU A 197 5.39 -9.74 -10.51
CA GLU A 197 6.68 -9.20 -10.08
C GLU A 197 7.85 -10.05 -10.61
N PRO A 198 8.80 -9.45 -11.36
CA PRO A 198 10.01 -10.16 -11.79
C PRO A 198 10.90 -10.49 -10.58
N ASP A 199 11.70 -11.54 -10.72
CA ASP A 199 12.83 -11.73 -9.80
C ASP A 199 13.82 -10.57 -9.99
N ARG A 200 13.93 -9.71 -8.97
CA ARG A 200 14.75 -8.49 -9.01
C ARG A 200 16.24 -8.74 -9.26
N PHE A 201 16.69 -9.96 -9.01
CA PHE A 201 18.09 -10.34 -9.17
C PHE A 201 18.34 -11.25 -10.38
N SER A 202 17.30 -11.54 -11.17
CA SER A 202 17.45 -12.28 -12.41
C SER A 202 18.26 -11.46 -13.42
N LYS A 203 18.91 -12.16 -14.34
CA LYS A 203 19.67 -11.51 -15.41
C LYS A 203 18.75 -10.67 -16.30
N GLU A 204 17.55 -11.16 -16.59
CA GLU A 204 16.55 -10.51 -17.43
C GLU A 204 16.11 -9.18 -16.81
N CYS A 205 15.86 -9.16 -15.48
CA CYS A 205 15.48 -7.95 -14.76
C CYS A 205 16.63 -6.93 -14.77
N LEU A 206 17.86 -7.36 -14.48
CA LEU A 206 19.03 -6.47 -14.48
C LEU A 206 19.34 -5.92 -15.87
N ASP A 207 19.23 -6.73 -16.92
CA ASP A 207 19.44 -6.30 -18.30
C ASP A 207 18.39 -5.24 -18.67
N PHE A 208 17.10 -5.49 -18.39
CA PHE A 208 16.03 -4.52 -18.63
C PHE A 208 16.25 -3.19 -17.90
N LEU A 209 16.56 -3.24 -16.59
CA LEU A 209 16.81 -2.03 -15.81
C LEU A 209 17.99 -1.22 -16.35
N ASN A 210 19.04 -1.90 -16.83
CA ASN A 210 20.21 -1.24 -17.42
C ASN A 210 19.93 -0.68 -18.81
N GLU A 211 19.04 -1.29 -19.60
CA GLU A 211 18.58 -0.75 -20.88
C GLU A 211 17.78 0.53 -20.67
N GLU A 212 16.79 0.52 -19.77
CA GLU A 212 15.99 1.71 -19.41
C GLU A 212 16.86 2.83 -18.81
N LEU A 213 17.84 2.47 -17.99
CA LEU A 213 18.75 3.45 -17.38
C LEU A 213 19.70 4.12 -18.39
N ALA A 214 20.01 3.45 -19.51
CA ALA A 214 21.00 3.94 -20.47
C ALA A 214 20.64 5.30 -21.09
N ASP A 215 19.35 5.56 -21.29
CA ASP A 215 18.87 6.81 -21.90
C ASP A 215 18.85 7.98 -20.89
N ILE A 216 18.55 7.70 -19.62
CA ILE A 216 18.34 8.73 -18.59
C ILE A 216 19.53 8.89 -17.65
N ALA A 217 20.39 7.89 -17.57
CA ALA A 217 21.59 7.88 -16.71
C ALA A 217 22.74 7.06 -17.32
N PRO A 218 23.30 7.44 -18.49
CA PRO A 218 24.24 6.63 -19.27
C PRO A 218 25.54 6.30 -18.52
N ARG A 219 25.88 7.06 -17.47
CA ARG A 219 27.07 6.86 -16.64
C ARG A 219 26.85 5.98 -15.43
N LEU A 220 25.60 5.51 -15.21
CA LEU A 220 25.23 4.63 -14.11
C LEU A 220 24.83 3.25 -14.62
N GLU A 221 24.85 2.26 -13.73
CA GLU A 221 24.33 0.92 -13.96
C GLU A 221 23.67 0.37 -12.70
N VAL A 222 22.70 -0.52 -12.89
CA VAL A 222 22.02 -1.25 -11.81
C VAL A 222 22.80 -2.50 -11.50
N ARG A 223 23.13 -2.70 -10.23
CA ARG A 223 23.75 -3.93 -9.70
C ARG A 223 23.09 -4.35 -8.40
N ALA A 224 23.35 -5.60 -7.99
CA ALA A 224 23.04 -6.03 -6.63
C ALA A 224 24.04 -5.41 -5.65
N SER A 225 23.52 -4.87 -4.55
CA SER A 225 24.23 -4.31 -3.41
C SER A 225 23.93 -5.13 -2.15
N GLU A 226 24.77 -5.07 -1.15
CA GLU A 226 24.56 -5.66 0.16
C GLU A 226 24.33 -4.56 1.19
N LEU A 227 23.13 -4.50 1.77
CA LEU A 227 22.74 -3.51 2.76
C LEU A 227 22.50 -4.16 4.12
N PRO A 228 22.79 -3.44 5.23
CA PRO A 228 22.49 -3.95 6.56
C PRO A 228 20.99 -4.10 6.79
N ILE A 229 20.59 -5.21 7.40
CA ILE A 229 19.18 -5.44 7.80
C ILE A 229 18.84 -4.50 8.96
N LEU A 230 17.76 -3.72 8.81
CA LEU A 230 17.44 -2.60 9.69
C LEU A 230 16.67 -3.00 10.96
N ASN A 231 15.94 -4.12 10.94
CA ASN A 231 15.02 -4.52 11.99
C ASN A 231 15.53 -5.64 12.92
N THR A 232 16.81 -5.98 12.84
CA THR A 232 17.38 -6.95 13.78
C THR A 232 17.56 -6.33 15.17
N THR A 233 16.83 -6.83 16.15
CA THR A 233 17.24 -6.75 17.55
C THR A 233 18.63 -7.34 17.65
N MET A 234 19.61 -6.50 18.00
CA MET A 234 21.00 -6.92 18.15
C MET A 234 21.06 -8.09 19.13
N ILE A 235 21.40 -9.29 18.64
CA ILE A 235 21.74 -10.42 19.50
C ILE A 235 23.10 -10.09 20.09
N SER A 236 23.14 -9.47 21.27
CA SER A 236 24.37 -9.19 21.98
C SER A 236 24.82 -10.46 22.74
N ASN A 237 25.62 -11.28 22.11
CA ASN A 237 26.38 -12.33 22.80
C ASN A 237 27.72 -11.79 23.35
N GLY A 238 27.74 -10.53 23.84
CA GLY A 238 28.89 -9.99 24.57
C GLY A 238 30.16 -9.65 23.75
N THR A 239 30.14 -9.87 22.46
CA THR A 239 31.18 -9.52 21.48
C THR A 239 30.55 -8.69 20.37
N THR A 240 31.32 -7.84 19.71
CA THR A 240 30.94 -6.89 18.64
C THR A 240 29.61 -7.18 17.92
N PRO A 241 28.70 -6.19 17.74
CA PRO A 241 27.44 -6.42 17.07
C PRO A 241 27.69 -6.95 15.65
N GLU A 242 27.20 -8.14 15.39
CA GLU A 242 27.27 -8.76 14.07
C GLU A 242 26.08 -8.25 13.24
N TYR A 243 26.37 -7.44 12.22
CA TYR A 243 25.36 -6.95 11.29
C TYR A 243 24.99 -8.07 10.32
N ARG A 244 23.70 -8.31 10.15
CA ARG A 244 23.20 -9.12 9.04
C ARG A 244 23.01 -8.24 7.83
N TYR A 245 23.33 -8.74 6.64
CA TYR A 245 23.18 -8.05 5.37
C TYR A 245 22.13 -8.76 4.52
N THR A 246 21.42 -7.98 3.72
CA THR A 246 20.48 -8.44 2.70
C THR A 246 20.91 -7.94 1.34
N LYS A 247 20.65 -8.73 0.32
CA LYS A 247 20.89 -8.36 -1.07
C LYS A 247 19.81 -7.38 -1.53
N GLN A 248 20.22 -6.29 -2.18
CA GLN A 248 19.36 -5.24 -2.70
C GLN A 248 19.86 -4.76 -4.06
N LEU A 249 19.03 -4.10 -4.86
CA LEU A 249 19.49 -3.36 -6.03
C LEU A 249 20.06 -2.00 -5.61
N GLY A 250 21.03 -1.51 -6.37
CA GLY A 250 21.61 -0.17 -6.22
C GLY A 250 22.11 0.37 -7.55
N LEU A 251 22.30 1.69 -7.61
CA LEU A 251 22.92 2.37 -8.75
C LEU A 251 24.41 2.52 -8.51
N PHE A 252 25.23 2.24 -9.52
CA PHE A 252 26.69 2.30 -9.45
C PHE A 252 27.27 3.12 -10.59
N ALA A 253 28.31 3.90 -10.31
CA ALA A 253 29.03 4.66 -11.32
C ALA A 253 29.89 3.76 -12.23
N LYS A 254 29.73 3.88 -13.55
CA LYS A 254 30.55 3.15 -14.56
C LYS A 254 31.95 3.72 -14.69
N ASP A 255 32.13 4.99 -14.34
CA ASP A 255 33.40 5.74 -14.43
C ASP A 255 33.50 6.79 -13.32
N ASP A 256 34.66 7.47 -13.22
CA ASP A 256 34.82 8.58 -12.29
C ASP A 256 33.98 9.78 -12.74
N ILE A 257 33.12 10.31 -11.84
CA ILE A 257 32.21 11.42 -12.10
C ILE A 257 32.60 12.64 -11.25
N THR A 258 32.83 13.76 -11.91
CA THR A 258 33.23 14.99 -11.24
C THR A 258 32.08 15.60 -10.40
N PRO A 259 32.39 16.34 -9.32
CA PRO A 259 31.38 17.06 -8.57
C PRO A 259 30.53 17.99 -9.44
N GLY A 260 29.23 18.16 -9.10
CA GLY A 260 28.28 19.00 -9.81
C GLY A 260 27.72 18.42 -11.11
N SER A 261 28.13 17.20 -11.49
CA SER A 261 27.67 16.56 -12.72
C SER A 261 26.27 15.97 -12.55
N THR A 262 25.34 16.25 -13.48
CA THR A 262 24.07 15.54 -13.55
C THR A 262 24.33 14.08 -13.96
N VAL A 263 23.76 13.14 -13.25
CA VAL A 263 23.98 11.70 -13.45
C VAL A 263 22.72 10.92 -13.77
N LEU A 264 21.53 11.48 -13.47
CA LEU A 264 20.24 10.93 -13.83
C LEU A 264 19.25 12.08 -14.07
N GLU A 265 18.41 11.95 -15.10
CA GLU A 265 17.24 12.78 -15.31
C GLU A 265 16.07 11.93 -15.80
N GLU A 266 15.03 11.78 -14.98
CA GLU A 266 13.91 10.88 -15.21
C GLU A 266 12.58 11.64 -15.19
N LYS A 267 11.72 11.41 -16.19
CA LYS A 267 10.31 11.82 -16.21
C LYS A 267 9.44 10.61 -15.84
N SER A 268 8.29 10.84 -15.22
CA SER A 268 7.32 9.79 -14.92
C SER A 268 5.90 10.27 -15.21
N LEU A 269 5.05 9.37 -15.67
CA LEU A 269 3.60 9.58 -15.83
C LEU A 269 2.83 9.15 -14.58
N LEU A 270 3.46 8.40 -13.66
CA LEU A 270 2.87 8.00 -12.39
C LEU A 270 2.98 9.16 -11.39
N THR A 271 2.10 10.14 -11.58
CA THR A 271 2.04 11.40 -10.83
C THR A 271 0.68 11.58 -10.17
N ALA A 272 0.63 12.36 -9.10
CA ALA A 272 -0.59 12.73 -8.40
C ALA A 272 -0.57 14.20 -8.00
N ILE A 273 -1.71 14.88 -8.14
CA ILE A 273 -1.90 16.29 -7.80
C ILE A 273 -3.12 16.39 -6.91
N SER A 274 -2.95 16.93 -5.70
CA SER A 274 -4.03 17.37 -4.85
C SER A 274 -4.32 18.84 -5.16
N ARG A 275 -5.32 19.13 -5.98
CA ARG A 275 -5.58 20.43 -6.60
C ARG A 275 -6.09 21.52 -5.64
N LEU A 276 -5.50 21.65 -4.45
CA LEU A 276 -6.03 22.56 -3.43
C LEU A 276 -5.61 24.03 -3.62
N HIS A 277 -4.42 24.33 -4.14
CA HIS A 277 -3.86 25.69 -4.09
C HIS A 277 -3.21 26.20 -5.37
N GLU A 278 -2.61 25.34 -6.18
CA GLU A 278 -1.86 25.73 -7.38
C GLU A 278 -2.33 24.93 -8.60
N SER A 279 -2.16 25.52 -9.78
CA SER A 279 -2.37 24.80 -11.02
C SER A 279 -1.06 24.16 -11.47
N TYR A 280 -1.11 22.89 -11.79
CA TYR A 280 0.02 22.10 -12.25
C TYR A 280 -0.29 21.46 -13.59
N CYS A 281 0.74 21.23 -14.39
CA CYS A 281 0.64 20.35 -15.55
C CYS A 281 0.27 18.95 -15.11
N ASP A 282 -0.82 18.40 -15.63
CA ASP A 282 -1.34 17.09 -15.19
C ASP A 282 -0.39 15.93 -15.51
N ALA A 283 0.46 16.06 -16.54
CA ALA A 283 1.45 15.06 -16.90
C ALA A 283 2.76 15.17 -16.09
N CYS A 284 3.46 16.31 -16.15
CA CYS A 284 4.81 16.46 -15.59
C CYS A 284 4.89 17.18 -14.24
N VAL A 285 3.75 17.71 -13.76
CA VAL A 285 3.60 18.35 -12.43
C VAL A 285 4.44 19.64 -12.27
N ILE A 286 4.79 20.30 -13.38
CA ILE A 286 5.35 21.66 -13.33
C ILE A 286 4.23 22.64 -12.99
N PRO A 287 4.46 23.64 -12.08
CA PRO A 287 3.50 24.70 -11.85
C PRO A 287 3.20 25.47 -13.13
N LEU A 288 1.92 25.73 -13.40
CA LEU A 288 1.45 26.51 -14.53
C LEU A 288 1.27 27.97 -14.12
N SER A 289 1.76 28.90 -14.94
CA SER A 289 1.59 30.33 -14.68
C SER A 289 0.24 30.81 -15.17
N ASN A 290 -0.50 31.52 -14.33
CA ASN A 290 -1.75 32.15 -14.73
C ASN A 290 -1.53 33.17 -15.85
N GLY A 291 -2.21 32.98 -16.98
CA GLY A 291 -2.12 33.87 -18.15
C GLY A 291 -0.98 33.54 -19.09
N ASP A 292 -0.40 32.36 -19.02
CA ASP A 292 0.54 31.84 -20.00
C ASP A 292 -0.25 31.25 -21.17
N ASP A 293 -0.13 31.86 -22.36
CA ASP A 293 -0.81 31.44 -23.59
C ASP A 293 -0.36 30.04 -24.08
N THR A 294 0.65 29.44 -23.44
CA THR A 294 1.16 28.10 -23.76
C THR A 294 0.45 26.98 -23.03
N VAL A 295 -0.41 27.29 -22.05
CA VAL A 295 -1.16 26.30 -21.29
C VAL A 295 -2.27 25.71 -22.16
N ILE A 296 -2.29 24.40 -22.28
CA ILE A 296 -3.26 23.63 -23.06
C ILE A 296 -4.23 22.95 -22.09
N SER A 297 -5.53 23.06 -22.33
CA SER A 297 -6.57 22.31 -21.61
C SER A 297 -7.07 21.14 -22.44
N CYS A 298 -7.61 20.11 -21.79
CA CYS A 298 -8.42 19.12 -22.49
C CYS A 298 -9.71 19.77 -23.00
N GLU A 299 -10.00 19.60 -24.28
CA GLU A 299 -11.20 20.19 -24.93
C GLU A 299 -12.51 19.52 -24.51
N GLU A 300 -12.45 18.29 -23.94
CA GLU A 300 -13.64 17.50 -23.58
C GLU A 300 -14.06 17.70 -22.12
N CYS A 301 -13.11 17.74 -21.18
CA CYS A 301 -13.44 17.84 -19.75
C CYS A 301 -13.16 19.20 -19.12
N ASP A 302 -12.33 20.04 -19.70
CA ASP A 302 -11.90 21.35 -19.17
C ASP A 302 -11.32 21.33 -17.74
N GLU A 303 -11.00 20.13 -17.20
CA GLU A 303 -10.57 19.95 -15.80
C GLU A 303 -9.05 19.83 -15.65
N VAL A 304 -8.35 19.43 -16.71
CA VAL A 304 -6.91 19.19 -16.70
C VAL A 304 -6.17 20.12 -17.65
N PHE A 305 -4.96 20.53 -17.22
CA PHE A 305 -4.14 21.50 -17.94
C PHE A 305 -2.72 20.95 -18.14
N PHE A 306 -2.11 21.29 -19.26
CA PHE A 306 -0.79 20.83 -19.66
C PHE A 306 0.12 22.02 -20.01
N CYS A 307 1.42 21.88 -19.73
CA CYS A 307 2.40 22.93 -20.02
C CYS A 307 2.85 22.97 -21.49
N SER A 308 2.53 21.95 -22.28
CA SER A 308 2.93 21.82 -23.70
C SER A 308 2.07 20.78 -24.40
N GLU A 309 2.10 20.81 -25.76
CA GLU A 309 1.50 19.77 -26.60
C GLU A 309 2.08 18.38 -26.31
N GLU A 310 3.40 18.28 -26.07
CA GLU A 310 4.03 16.99 -25.69
C GLU A 310 3.39 16.38 -24.43
N CYS A 311 3.17 17.19 -23.39
CA CYS A 311 2.53 16.72 -22.16
C CYS A 311 1.05 16.37 -22.35
N HIS A 312 0.34 17.12 -23.21
CA HIS A 312 -1.04 16.83 -23.60
C HIS A 312 -1.11 15.49 -24.33
N ASP A 313 -0.31 15.30 -25.38
CA ASP A 313 -0.31 14.10 -26.20
C ASP A 313 0.08 12.86 -25.37
N LEU A 314 1.11 12.97 -24.52
CA LEU A 314 1.47 11.90 -23.57
C LEU A 314 0.31 11.52 -22.65
N ALA A 315 -0.47 12.48 -22.17
CA ALA A 315 -1.61 12.21 -21.32
C ALA A 315 -2.72 11.48 -22.11
N GLN A 316 -3.02 11.96 -23.34
CA GLN A 316 -4.03 11.34 -24.20
C GLN A 316 -3.66 9.91 -24.60
N ASP A 317 -2.39 9.66 -24.88
CA ASP A 317 -1.93 8.34 -25.32
C ASP A 317 -1.89 7.31 -24.16
N HIS A 318 -1.71 7.77 -22.89
CA HIS A 318 -1.35 6.84 -21.83
C HIS A 318 -2.34 6.71 -20.67
N TYR A 319 -3.12 7.77 -20.31
CA TYR A 319 -3.97 7.68 -19.12
C TYR A 319 -5.22 8.57 -19.11
N HIS A 320 -5.21 9.71 -19.80
CA HIS A 320 -6.29 10.67 -19.69
C HIS A 320 -7.63 10.17 -20.24
N PRO A 321 -7.71 9.37 -21.32
CA PRO A 321 -8.98 8.83 -21.80
C PRO A 321 -9.79 8.10 -20.73
N ALA A 322 -9.14 7.35 -19.84
CA ALA A 322 -9.81 6.66 -18.75
C ALA A 322 -10.28 7.59 -17.60
N LEU A 323 -9.75 8.80 -17.53
CA LEU A 323 -10.08 9.80 -16.51
C LEU A 323 -10.81 11.03 -17.03
N CYS A 324 -11.02 11.13 -18.34
CA CYS A 324 -11.67 12.29 -18.95
C CYS A 324 -13.13 12.41 -18.47
N GLY A 325 -13.46 13.52 -17.81
CA GLY A 325 -14.77 13.74 -17.21
C GLY A 325 -15.03 12.95 -15.91
N VAL A 326 -14.05 12.18 -15.43
CA VAL A 326 -14.15 11.43 -14.17
C VAL A 326 -13.73 12.33 -13.00
N SER A 327 -14.70 12.78 -12.21
CA SER A 327 -14.41 13.56 -11.01
C SER A 327 -13.84 12.67 -9.89
N VAL A 328 -12.61 12.95 -9.49
CA VAL A 328 -11.89 12.29 -8.38
C VAL A 328 -11.98 13.13 -7.09
N ASP A 329 -12.56 14.33 -7.15
CA ASP A 329 -12.59 15.27 -6.04
C ASP A 329 -13.46 14.76 -4.88
N GLN A 330 -12.87 14.69 -3.70
CA GLN A 330 -13.55 14.32 -2.45
C GLN A 330 -13.76 15.50 -1.49
N GLY A 331 -13.67 16.72 -1.97
CA GLY A 331 -13.77 17.90 -1.15
C GLY A 331 -12.53 18.18 -0.29
N LYS A 332 -12.70 18.82 0.86
CA LYS A 332 -11.57 19.14 1.76
C LYS A 332 -11.03 17.88 2.45
N VAL A 333 -9.85 17.44 2.04
CA VAL A 333 -9.13 16.37 2.73
C VAL A 333 -8.54 16.91 4.05
N PRO A 334 -8.78 16.27 5.20
CA PRO A 334 -8.13 16.66 6.45
C PRO A 334 -6.61 16.63 6.36
N ALA A 335 -5.91 17.52 7.06
CA ALA A 335 -4.44 17.58 7.01
C ALA A 335 -3.77 16.23 7.33
N ARG A 336 -4.32 15.49 8.30
CA ARG A 336 -3.84 14.17 8.72
C ARG A 336 -3.99 13.08 7.63
N GLU A 337 -4.86 13.29 6.66
CA GLU A 337 -5.16 12.35 5.56
C GLU A 337 -4.51 12.76 4.23
N ALA A 338 -3.87 13.94 4.17
CA ALA A 338 -3.34 14.49 2.91
C ALA A 338 -2.30 13.57 2.23
N ALA A 339 -1.43 12.93 3.01
CA ALA A 339 -0.46 11.99 2.47
C ALA A 339 -1.11 10.71 1.93
N ASP A 340 -2.08 10.14 2.66
CA ASP A 340 -2.82 8.95 2.21
C ASP A 340 -3.66 9.25 0.98
N TYR A 341 -4.18 10.48 0.88
CA TYR A 341 -4.92 10.91 -0.29
C TYR A 341 -4.03 11.00 -1.54
N LEU A 342 -2.78 11.44 -1.43
CA LEU A 342 -1.84 11.39 -2.56
C LEU A 342 -1.52 9.95 -3.00
N TYR A 343 -1.40 9.00 -2.07
CA TYR A 343 -1.25 7.59 -2.45
C TYR A 343 -2.49 7.06 -3.17
N TYR A 344 -3.68 7.48 -2.77
CA TYR A 344 -4.90 7.15 -3.52
C TYR A 344 -4.89 7.76 -4.92
N LEU A 345 -4.48 9.02 -5.08
CA LEU A 345 -4.39 9.64 -6.41
C LEU A 345 -3.32 8.96 -7.30
N LEU A 346 -2.21 8.48 -6.73
CA LEU A 346 -1.26 7.63 -7.45
C LEU A 346 -1.89 6.30 -7.87
N LEU A 347 -2.71 5.69 -7.02
CA LEU A 347 -3.48 4.50 -7.39
C LEU A 347 -4.41 4.81 -8.56
N VAL A 348 -5.20 5.88 -8.49
CA VAL A 348 -6.10 6.30 -9.59
C VAL A 348 -5.32 6.47 -10.89
N ARG A 349 -4.15 7.12 -10.85
CA ARG A 349 -3.29 7.29 -12.02
C ARG A 349 -2.78 5.95 -12.56
N ALA A 350 -2.39 5.01 -11.69
CA ALA A 350 -1.95 3.68 -12.09
C ALA A 350 -3.10 2.87 -12.74
N LEU A 351 -4.33 2.96 -12.20
CA LEU A 351 -5.50 2.33 -12.80
C LEU A 351 -5.82 2.93 -14.18
N ALA A 352 -5.72 4.23 -14.32
CA ALA A 352 -5.94 4.91 -15.60
C ALA A 352 -4.88 4.57 -16.65
N LEU A 353 -3.59 4.51 -16.26
CA LEU A 353 -2.50 4.03 -17.12
C LEU A 353 -2.77 2.59 -17.57
N SER A 354 -3.21 1.73 -16.64
CA SER A 354 -3.55 0.35 -16.90
C SER A 354 -4.69 0.21 -17.92
N GLU A 355 -5.77 0.96 -17.70
CA GLU A 355 -6.95 0.88 -18.56
C GLU A 355 -6.68 1.44 -19.97
N THR A 356 -6.08 2.62 -20.08
CA THR A 356 -5.80 3.25 -21.37
C THR A 356 -4.80 2.45 -22.21
N GLN A 357 -3.80 1.80 -21.58
CA GLN A 357 -2.77 1.03 -22.28
C GLN A 357 -3.13 -0.46 -22.43
N ASP A 358 -4.26 -0.91 -21.87
CA ASP A 358 -4.68 -2.32 -21.80
C ASP A 358 -3.59 -3.24 -21.22
N VAL A 359 -2.95 -2.81 -20.13
CA VAL A 359 -1.88 -3.52 -19.44
C VAL A 359 -2.29 -3.75 -17.98
N HIS A 360 -1.97 -4.92 -17.41
CA HIS A 360 -2.23 -5.21 -15.99
C HIS A 360 -1.53 -4.16 -15.09
N PRO A 361 -2.18 -3.61 -14.03
CA PRO A 361 -1.60 -2.53 -13.21
C PRO A 361 -0.22 -2.83 -12.64
N LEU A 362 0.06 -4.09 -12.29
CA LEU A 362 1.38 -4.51 -11.77
C LEU A 362 2.43 -4.74 -12.86
N GLU A 363 2.04 -4.71 -14.15
CA GLU A 363 2.93 -4.85 -15.30
C GLU A 363 3.25 -3.52 -15.98
N LEU A 364 2.63 -2.42 -15.53
CA LEU A 364 2.99 -1.09 -15.98
C LEU A 364 4.48 -0.85 -15.81
N LYS A 365 5.11 -0.20 -16.78
CA LYS A 365 6.54 0.14 -16.77
C LYS A 365 6.95 0.89 -15.50
N GLU A 366 6.10 1.80 -15.02
CA GLU A 366 6.31 2.61 -13.83
C GLU A 366 6.15 1.81 -12.53
N VAL A 367 5.55 0.62 -12.56
CA VAL A 367 5.18 -0.17 -11.40
C VAL A 367 5.98 -1.45 -11.28
N ARG A 368 6.19 -2.17 -12.39
CA ARG A 368 6.71 -3.54 -12.42
C ARG A 368 8.06 -3.70 -11.75
N TYR A 369 8.94 -2.70 -11.89
CA TYR A 369 10.32 -2.73 -11.42
C TYR A 369 10.57 -1.91 -10.15
N ILE A 370 9.52 -1.63 -9.40
CA ILE A 370 9.60 -1.20 -8.00
C ILE A 370 9.00 -2.27 -7.10
N TRP A 371 9.52 -2.43 -5.89
CA TRP A 371 9.12 -3.50 -4.98
C TRP A 371 8.49 -2.89 -3.71
N GLY A 372 7.36 -3.48 -3.29
CA GLY A 372 6.54 -3.00 -2.18
C GLY A 372 6.85 -3.66 -0.84
N ASP A 373 7.79 -4.58 -0.79
CA ASP A 373 8.23 -5.25 0.42
C ASP A 373 9.33 -4.45 1.14
N TYR A 374 9.45 -4.63 2.45
CA TYR A 374 10.61 -4.15 3.20
C TYR A 374 11.76 -5.13 3.06
N HIS A 375 12.95 -4.60 2.69
CA HIS A 375 14.15 -5.42 2.58
C HIS A 375 14.60 -5.95 3.93
N GLY A 376 15.05 -7.20 3.96
CA GLY A 376 15.58 -7.85 5.15
C GLY A 376 14.54 -8.33 6.15
N GLN A 377 13.27 -8.26 5.82
CA GLN A 377 12.25 -9.02 6.52
C GLN A 377 12.17 -10.41 5.90
N ASP A 378 12.71 -11.40 6.62
CA ASP A 378 12.53 -12.80 6.26
C ASP A 378 11.14 -13.24 6.73
N LEU A 379 10.17 -13.18 5.82
CA LEU A 379 8.79 -13.55 6.11
C LEU A 379 8.65 -15.03 6.46
N ASP A 380 9.51 -15.89 5.93
CA ASP A 380 9.54 -17.31 6.27
C ASP A 380 10.02 -17.54 7.70
N LEU A 381 11.03 -16.79 8.15
CA LEU A 381 11.46 -16.81 9.56
C LEU A 381 10.42 -16.21 10.49
N ALA A 382 9.77 -15.11 10.12
CA ALA A 382 8.68 -14.51 10.88
C ALA A 382 7.50 -15.48 11.00
N TRP A 383 7.15 -16.16 9.93
CA TRP A 383 6.16 -17.23 9.89
C TRP A 383 6.50 -18.42 10.79
N GLN A 384 7.75 -18.91 10.72
CA GLN A 384 8.23 -20.00 11.58
C GLN A 384 8.19 -19.62 13.06
N ALA A 385 8.54 -18.39 13.41
CA ALA A 385 8.48 -17.86 14.76
C ALA A 385 7.03 -17.79 15.28
N ALA A 386 6.10 -17.30 14.48
CA ALA A 386 4.68 -17.25 14.80
C ALA A 386 4.08 -18.65 15.01
N SER A 387 4.47 -19.61 14.18
CA SER A 387 4.00 -20.99 14.24
C SER A 387 4.53 -21.78 15.44
N SER A 388 5.65 -21.38 16.03
CA SER A 388 6.26 -22.05 17.21
C SER A 388 5.65 -21.60 18.54
N GLY A 389 4.91 -20.50 18.59
CA GLY A 389 4.35 -19.91 19.81
C GLY A 389 3.10 -20.56 20.39
N GLY A 390 2.57 -21.64 19.81
CA GLY A 390 1.46 -22.41 20.38
C GLY A 390 0.08 -21.71 20.38
N SER A 391 -0.05 -20.52 19.80
CA SER A 391 -1.32 -19.82 19.58
C SER A 391 -2.08 -20.46 18.41
N SER A 392 -3.42 -20.55 18.53
CA SER A 392 -4.29 -21.02 17.45
C SER A 392 -4.25 -20.12 16.20
N ASP A 393 -3.78 -18.88 16.33
CA ASP A 393 -3.60 -17.93 15.25
C ASP A 393 -2.18 -18.04 14.68
N ALA A 394 -2.02 -18.90 13.69
CA ALA A 394 -0.74 -19.16 13.03
C ALA A 394 -0.15 -17.91 12.33
N PHE A 395 -0.89 -16.80 12.27
CA PHE A 395 -0.56 -15.59 11.50
C PHE A 395 -0.26 -14.34 12.34
N THR A 396 -0.47 -14.38 13.66
CA THR A 396 -0.32 -13.20 14.53
C THR A 396 1.10 -12.67 14.69
N GLY A 397 2.11 -13.39 14.21
CA GLY A 397 3.52 -12.97 14.29
C GLY A 397 4.10 -12.36 13.02
N LEU A 398 3.32 -12.26 11.92
CA LEU A 398 3.80 -11.67 10.68
C LEU A 398 3.84 -10.14 10.77
N PRO A 399 4.84 -9.47 10.17
CA PRO A 399 4.93 -8.02 10.19
C PRO A 399 3.70 -7.37 9.54
N GLN A 400 3.04 -6.49 10.30
CA GLN A 400 1.91 -5.69 9.84
C GLN A 400 2.38 -4.25 9.71
N THR A 401 2.74 -3.83 8.51
CA THR A 401 3.37 -2.52 8.27
C THR A 401 2.71 -1.73 7.14
N LEU A 402 1.76 -2.32 6.40
CA LEU A 402 0.99 -1.63 5.40
C LEU A 402 -0.23 -0.96 6.04
N PRO A 403 -0.34 0.37 6.03
CA PRO A 403 -1.54 1.05 6.48
C PRO A 403 -2.75 0.63 5.65
N PHE A 404 -3.84 0.32 6.33
CA PHE A 404 -5.10 -0.12 5.73
C PHE A 404 -6.26 0.64 6.34
N SER A 405 -7.17 1.11 5.49
CA SER A 405 -8.51 1.54 5.88
C SER A 405 -9.52 1.02 4.88
N PHE A 406 -10.72 0.70 5.36
CA PHE A 406 -11.78 0.21 4.47
C PHE A 406 -12.11 1.24 3.37
N LYS A 407 -12.16 2.52 3.75
CA LYS A 407 -12.41 3.62 2.82
C LYS A 407 -11.35 3.68 1.70
N SER A 408 -10.06 3.76 2.06
CA SER A 408 -9.00 4.04 1.08
C SER A 408 -8.56 2.82 0.29
N ASN A 409 -8.67 1.60 0.86
CA ASN A 409 -8.16 0.38 0.23
C ASN A 409 -9.26 -0.43 -0.48
N VAL A 410 -10.54 -0.18 -0.18
CA VAL A 410 -11.66 -0.91 -0.77
C VAL A 410 -12.66 0.04 -1.42
N LEU A 411 -13.32 0.92 -0.64
CA LEU A 411 -14.45 1.71 -1.15
C LEU A 411 -14.03 2.68 -2.26
N MET A 412 -12.98 3.47 -2.03
CA MET A 412 -12.54 4.47 -3.00
C MET A 412 -11.99 3.84 -4.30
N PRO A 413 -11.17 2.78 -4.26
CA PRO A 413 -10.75 2.08 -5.48
C PRO A 413 -11.92 1.48 -6.28
N LEU A 414 -12.88 0.84 -5.63
CA LEU A 414 -14.05 0.30 -6.33
C LEU A 414 -14.89 1.42 -6.96
N HIS A 415 -15.13 2.49 -6.22
CA HIS A 415 -15.91 3.63 -6.71
C HIS A 415 -15.26 4.35 -7.91
N ILE A 416 -13.92 4.49 -7.93
CA ILE A 416 -13.25 5.10 -9.09
C ILE A 416 -13.31 4.20 -10.32
N LEU A 417 -13.22 2.87 -10.15
CA LEU A 417 -13.39 1.92 -11.24
C LEU A 417 -14.79 2.00 -11.86
N GLU A 418 -15.84 2.06 -11.03
CA GLU A 418 -17.22 2.28 -11.49
C GLU A 418 -17.35 3.59 -12.28
N LYS A 419 -16.75 4.69 -11.80
CA LYS A 419 -16.72 5.97 -12.52
C LYS A 419 -15.96 5.92 -13.85
N MET A 420 -15.00 5.02 -13.99
CA MET A 420 -14.27 4.72 -15.22
C MET A 420 -15.02 3.73 -16.13
N ASP A 421 -16.27 3.39 -15.80
CA ASP A 421 -17.10 2.40 -16.52
C ASP A 421 -16.48 0.98 -16.53
N ILE A 422 -15.75 0.64 -15.44
CA ILE A 422 -15.11 -0.67 -15.28
C ILE A 422 -15.97 -1.55 -14.36
N ASN A 423 -16.36 -2.71 -14.89
CA ASN A 423 -17.12 -3.69 -14.11
C ASN A 423 -16.23 -4.38 -13.06
N ILE A 424 -16.48 -4.07 -11.78
CA ILE A 424 -15.69 -4.53 -10.63
C ILE A 424 -15.78 -6.04 -10.35
N PHE A 425 -16.72 -6.73 -10.99
CA PHE A 425 -16.91 -8.17 -10.84
C PHE A 425 -16.17 -8.96 -11.92
N THR A 426 -16.33 -8.56 -13.20
CA THR A 426 -15.73 -9.28 -14.34
C THR A 426 -14.25 -8.95 -14.53
N GLN A 427 -13.77 -7.83 -14.00
CA GLN A 427 -12.37 -7.38 -14.12
C GLN A 427 -11.54 -7.65 -12.86
N SER A 428 -11.94 -8.62 -12.02
CA SER A 428 -11.26 -8.90 -10.75
C SER A 428 -9.83 -9.42 -10.90
N GLU A 429 -9.45 -9.99 -12.03
CA GLU A 429 -8.05 -10.35 -12.32
C GLU A 429 -7.13 -9.13 -12.40
N ARG A 430 -7.65 -7.99 -12.91
CA ARG A 430 -6.90 -6.73 -13.05
C ARG A 430 -7.10 -5.78 -11.88
N TYR A 431 -8.27 -5.82 -11.24
CA TYR A 431 -8.68 -4.82 -10.25
C TYR A 431 -9.28 -5.48 -9.01
N ASP A 432 -8.40 -5.89 -8.11
CA ASP A 432 -8.81 -6.48 -6.85
C ASP A 432 -8.04 -5.90 -5.65
N THR A 433 -8.54 -6.10 -4.44
CA THR A 433 -7.98 -5.52 -3.20
C THR A 433 -6.51 -5.88 -3.01
N TRP A 434 -6.09 -7.10 -3.34
CA TRP A 434 -4.67 -7.49 -3.23
C TRP A 434 -3.76 -6.71 -4.20
N ILE A 435 -4.27 -6.35 -5.39
CA ILE A 435 -3.56 -5.53 -6.38
C ILE A 435 -3.43 -4.11 -5.86
N PHE A 436 -4.52 -3.53 -5.32
CA PHE A 436 -4.49 -2.18 -4.72
C PHE A 436 -3.52 -2.12 -3.54
N ASN A 437 -3.54 -3.11 -2.66
CA ASN A 437 -2.61 -3.19 -1.53
C ASN A 437 -1.15 -3.35 -1.99
N THR A 438 -0.91 -4.11 -3.06
CA THR A 438 0.43 -4.21 -3.68
C THR A 438 0.89 -2.86 -4.23
N LEU A 439 0.03 -2.12 -4.93
CA LEU A 439 0.34 -0.78 -5.45
C LEU A 439 0.62 0.19 -4.29
N TYR A 440 -0.22 0.22 -3.26
CA TYR A 440 0.04 1.05 -2.07
C TYR A 440 1.36 0.68 -1.37
N ALA A 441 1.68 -0.61 -1.26
CA ALA A 441 2.95 -1.05 -0.70
C ALA A 441 4.15 -0.55 -1.53
N LYS A 442 4.04 -0.59 -2.85
CA LYS A 442 5.06 -0.08 -3.78
C LYS A 442 5.22 1.44 -3.64
N PHE A 443 4.12 2.20 -3.66
CA PHE A 443 4.16 3.67 -3.61
C PHE A 443 4.70 4.19 -2.29
N ARG A 444 4.32 3.59 -1.16
CA ARG A 444 4.78 4.02 0.18
C ARG A 444 6.28 3.89 0.42
N GLY A 445 6.98 3.11 -0.39
CA GLY A 445 8.44 2.99 -0.30
C GLY A 445 9.20 3.82 -1.33
N THR A 446 8.51 4.35 -2.36
CA THR A 446 9.16 4.86 -3.58
C THR A 446 8.66 6.24 -4.02
N ALA A 447 7.46 6.66 -3.58
CA ALA A 447 6.92 7.95 -4.00
C ALA A 447 7.68 9.11 -3.34
N SER A 448 8.02 10.11 -4.15
CA SER A 448 8.44 11.43 -3.70
C SER A 448 7.23 12.35 -3.61
N ALA A 449 7.26 13.31 -2.67
CA ALA A 449 6.20 14.31 -2.54
C ALA A 449 6.79 15.71 -2.37
N ARG A 450 6.03 16.72 -2.77
CA ARG A 450 6.33 18.13 -2.53
C ARG A 450 5.18 18.77 -1.77
N GLN A 451 5.53 19.60 -0.80
CA GLN A 451 4.56 20.34 0.01
C GLN A 451 4.10 21.61 -0.73
N GLY A 452 2.81 21.90 -0.60
CA GLY A 452 2.22 23.17 -0.98
C GLY A 452 2.56 24.30 0.02
N LEU A 453 1.97 25.47 -0.22
CA LEU A 453 2.21 26.66 0.62
C LEU A 453 1.71 26.50 2.06
N ASP A 454 0.75 25.63 2.30
CA ASP A 454 0.20 25.32 3.63
C ASP A 454 0.99 24.23 4.40
N GLY A 455 2.09 23.75 3.81
CA GLY A 455 2.93 22.71 4.38
C GLY A 455 2.39 21.28 4.22
N ARG A 456 1.24 21.09 3.56
CA ARG A 456 0.71 19.75 3.27
C ARG A 456 1.35 19.18 2.01
N PRO A 457 1.48 17.84 1.90
CA PRO A 457 1.85 17.23 0.64
C PRO A 457 0.78 17.51 -0.41
N GLU A 458 1.18 18.12 -1.53
CA GLU A 458 0.27 18.60 -2.58
C GLU A 458 0.44 17.84 -3.89
N ILE A 459 1.67 17.45 -4.20
CA ILE A 459 1.97 16.63 -5.38
C ILE A 459 2.85 15.46 -5.00
N SER A 460 2.70 14.35 -5.74
CA SER A 460 3.51 13.16 -5.58
C SER A 460 3.84 12.54 -6.93
N ALA A 461 4.94 11.80 -7.00
CA ALA A 461 5.29 10.99 -8.16
C ALA A 461 6.14 9.77 -7.77
N VAL A 462 6.13 8.76 -8.62
CA VAL A 462 7.03 7.61 -8.55
C VAL A 462 7.96 7.65 -9.76
N HIS A 463 9.26 7.62 -9.50
CA HIS A 463 10.32 7.59 -10.50
C HIS A 463 11.10 6.28 -10.34
N PRO A 464 10.80 5.22 -11.12
CA PRO A 464 11.32 3.88 -10.92
C PRO A 464 12.84 3.77 -10.86
N MET A 465 13.55 4.48 -11.74
CA MET A 465 15.01 4.41 -11.79
C MET A 465 15.66 5.22 -10.66
N TRP A 466 15.08 6.38 -10.30
CA TRP A 466 15.50 7.15 -9.14
C TRP A 466 15.37 6.35 -7.84
N CYS A 467 14.32 5.53 -7.71
CA CYS A 467 14.07 4.69 -6.54
C CYS A 467 15.13 3.60 -6.32
N LEU A 468 15.94 3.28 -7.32
CA LEU A 468 17.03 2.31 -7.20
C LEU A 468 18.25 2.87 -6.44
N ALA A 469 18.32 4.20 -6.23
CA ALA A 469 19.36 4.80 -5.41
C ALA A 469 19.07 4.57 -3.91
N ASN A 470 19.93 3.83 -3.25
CA ASN A 470 19.79 3.54 -1.83
C ASN A 470 19.99 4.78 -0.95
N HIS A 471 19.50 4.71 0.29
CA HIS A 471 19.59 5.82 1.23
C HIS A 471 20.90 5.85 2.00
N SER A 472 21.47 7.06 2.12
CA SER A 472 22.46 7.39 3.13
C SER A 472 22.18 8.78 3.73
N CYS A 473 22.38 8.96 5.05
CA CYS A 473 22.41 10.29 5.66
C CYS A 473 23.71 11.05 5.38
N ASP A 474 24.62 10.42 4.64
CA ASP A 474 25.83 10.97 4.05
C ASP A 474 25.84 10.71 2.54
N PRO A 475 24.87 11.31 1.80
CA PRO A 475 24.69 11.04 0.39
C PRO A 475 25.81 11.65 -0.46
N ASN A 476 26.17 10.96 -1.55
CA ASN A 476 27.12 11.47 -2.54
C ASN A 476 26.44 12.18 -3.72
N VAL A 477 25.08 12.07 -3.84
CA VAL A 477 24.28 12.85 -4.78
C VAL A 477 23.27 13.73 -4.03
N ALA A 478 22.83 14.79 -4.71
CA ALA A 478 21.64 15.55 -4.36
C ALA A 478 20.59 15.38 -5.45
N TRP A 479 19.34 15.68 -5.13
CA TRP A 479 18.24 15.55 -6.07
C TRP A 479 17.27 16.72 -5.99
N GLU A 480 16.59 16.94 -7.10
CA GLU A 480 15.51 17.93 -7.25
C GLU A 480 14.44 17.34 -8.17
N TRP A 481 13.19 17.64 -7.86
CA TRP A 481 12.07 17.29 -8.71
C TRP A 481 11.36 18.55 -9.21
N ARG A 482 11.46 18.79 -10.54
CA ARG A 482 10.81 19.90 -11.23
C ARG A 482 10.40 19.44 -12.65
N GLY A 483 9.26 18.73 -12.75
CA GLY A 483 8.82 18.12 -14.02
C GLY A 483 9.64 16.89 -14.43
N SER A 484 10.92 16.83 -14.06
CA SER A 484 11.76 15.64 -14.08
C SER A 484 12.44 15.47 -12.72
N MET A 485 12.74 14.25 -12.35
CA MET A 485 13.58 13.92 -11.21
C MET A 485 15.04 13.95 -11.66
N ARG A 486 15.86 14.76 -11.03
CA ARG A 486 17.27 14.92 -11.39
C ARG A 486 18.18 14.60 -10.24
N PHE A 487 19.20 13.75 -10.46
CA PHE A 487 20.36 13.58 -9.60
C PHE A 487 21.57 14.32 -10.14
N TRP A 488 22.33 14.93 -9.24
CA TRP A 488 23.69 15.38 -9.53
C TRP A 488 24.64 15.02 -8.39
N THR A 489 25.90 14.79 -8.71
CA THR A 489 26.97 14.57 -7.69
C THR A 489 27.15 15.83 -6.86
N ARG A 490 27.24 15.67 -5.55
CA ARG A 490 27.43 16.82 -4.63
C ARG A 490 28.76 17.51 -4.88
N GLU A 491 28.76 18.84 -4.87
CA GLU A 491 29.96 19.68 -4.86
C GLU A 491 30.58 19.72 -3.48
N GLU A 492 29.73 19.72 -2.44
CA GLU A 492 30.10 19.68 -1.04
C GLU A 492 29.41 18.52 -0.35
N LEU A 493 30.17 17.70 0.35
CA LEU A 493 29.65 16.59 1.12
C LEU A 493 29.11 17.09 2.47
N VAL A 494 28.18 16.34 3.07
CA VAL A 494 27.65 16.67 4.39
C VAL A 494 28.77 16.62 5.43
N GLU A 495 28.97 17.66 6.22
CA GLU A 495 29.97 17.69 7.27
C GLU A 495 29.54 16.88 8.49
N TRP A 496 30.38 15.95 8.93
CA TRP A 496 30.25 15.23 10.19
C TRP A 496 31.62 14.70 10.66
N LYS A 497 31.82 14.65 11.99
CA LYS A 497 33.15 14.43 12.59
C LYS A 497 33.76 13.06 12.36
N GLY A 498 32.96 12.04 12.05
CA GLY A 498 33.42 10.67 11.84
C GLY A 498 33.72 10.33 10.36
N ARG A 499 33.57 11.29 9.44
CA ARG A 499 33.85 11.07 8.02
C ARG A 499 35.33 10.80 7.79
N ASP A 500 35.63 9.83 6.92
CA ASP A 500 37.00 9.64 6.41
C ASP A 500 37.41 10.87 5.57
N PRO A 501 38.50 11.56 5.96
CA PRO A 501 38.95 12.76 5.25
C PRO A 501 39.45 12.48 3.82
N HIS A 502 39.66 11.24 3.43
CA HIS A 502 40.06 10.86 2.07
C HIS A 502 38.88 10.72 1.10
N ILE A 503 37.64 10.68 1.61
CA ILE A 503 36.43 10.67 0.79
C ILE A 503 36.11 12.10 0.35
N GLY A 504 36.30 12.39 -0.93
CA GLY A 504 35.98 13.68 -1.57
C GLY A 504 34.62 13.68 -2.27
N PRO A 505 34.15 14.84 -2.75
CA PRO A 505 32.94 14.96 -3.54
C PRO A 505 33.12 14.33 -4.95
N GLY A 506 31.98 14.07 -5.64
CA GLY A 506 31.91 13.32 -6.88
C GLY A 506 31.72 11.83 -6.63
N LEU A 507 31.83 11.02 -7.67
CA LEU A 507 31.75 9.56 -7.62
C LEU A 507 32.98 8.93 -8.25
N LYS A 508 33.44 7.84 -7.69
CA LYS A 508 34.46 6.99 -8.30
C LYS A 508 33.81 5.86 -9.08
N LYS A 509 34.55 5.33 -10.06
CA LYS A 509 34.14 4.11 -10.73
C LYS A 509 33.83 3.00 -9.72
N ASP A 510 32.74 2.28 -9.96
CA ASP A 510 32.22 1.21 -9.10
C ASP A 510 31.69 1.68 -7.72
N GLU A 511 31.63 2.98 -7.47
CA GLU A 511 31.01 3.52 -6.25
C GLU A 511 29.49 3.53 -6.37
N GLU A 512 28.81 3.13 -5.29
CA GLU A 512 27.34 3.16 -5.20
C GLU A 512 26.83 4.60 -5.04
N VAL A 513 25.74 4.90 -5.73
CA VAL A 513 25.03 6.17 -5.66
C VAL A 513 24.09 6.12 -4.45
N PHE A 514 24.28 7.03 -3.51
CA PHE A 514 23.43 7.20 -2.34
C PHE A 514 22.69 8.53 -2.39
N GLY A 515 21.35 8.43 -2.44
CA GLY A 515 20.44 9.54 -2.23
C GLY A 515 20.13 9.79 -0.76
N HIS A 516 19.23 10.73 -0.48
CA HIS A 516 18.70 10.97 0.87
C HIS A 516 17.17 10.94 0.84
N TYR A 517 16.56 10.25 1.84
CA TYR A 517 15.10 10.15 2.01
C TYR A 517 14.59 11.10 3.11
N CYS A 518 15.47 11.83 3.78
CA CYS A 518 15.16 12.78 4.83
C CYS A 518 16.05 14.03 4.71
N ASP A 519 15.74 15.11 5.41
CA ASP A 519 16.66 16.25 5.53
C ASP A 519 17.91 15.84 6.31
N VAL A 520 19.04 15.79 5.62
CA VAL A 520 20.34 15.37 6.17
C VAL A 520 20.88 16.31 7.25
N ARG A 521 20.29 17.53 7.43
CA ARG A 521 20.68 18.51 8.45
C ARG A 521 20.07 18.22 9.82
N LEU A 522 19.05 17.38 9.90
CA LEU A 522 18.37 17.00 11.13
C LEU A 522 19.26 16.16 12.06
N SER A 523 18.84 16.00 13.32
CA SER A 523 19.47 15.10 14.27
C SER A 523 19.36 13.64 13.81
N VAL A 524 20.22 12.75 14.34
CA VAL A 524 20.16 11.32 14.00
C VAL A 524 18.80 10.71 14.35
N LYS A 525 18.17 11.17 15.44
CA LYS A 525 16.84 10.74 15.86
C LYS A 525 15.80 11.13 14.82
N ASP A 526 15.74 12.41 14.45
CA ASP A 526 14.73 12.95 13.55
C ASP A 526 14.90 12.39 12.12
N ARG A 527 16.14 12.22 11.64
CA ARG A 527 16.42 11.58 10.35
C ARG A 527 15.92 10.14 10.29
N ARG A 528 16.16 9.35 11.36
CA ARG A 528 15.67 7.95 11.45
C ARG A 528 14.17 7.89 11.49
N GLU A 529 13.55 8.75 12.27
CA GLU A 529 12.10 8.86 12.37
C GLU A 529 11.49 9.18 11.01
N TRP A 530 12.00 10.20 10.31
CA TRP A 530 11.54 10.55 8.97
C TRP A 530 11.73 9.41 7.96
N ALA A 531 12.92 8.84 7.88
CA ALA A 531 13.24 7.83 6.87
C ALA A 531 12.63 6.45 7.17
N SER A 532 12.15 6.19 8.39
CA SER A 532 11.68 4.87 8.82
C SER A 532 10.52 4.33 7.99
N GLY A 533 9.63 5.22 7.50
CA GLY A 533 8.50 4.84 6.65
C GLY A 533 8.92 4.27 5.30
N ALA A 534 9.99 4.79 4.69
CA ALA A 534 10.53 4.29 3.43
C ALA A 534 11.52 3.13 3.62
N LEU A 535 12.27 3.15 4.73
CA LEU A 535 13.30 2.13 4.99
C LEU A 535 12.75 0.88 5.69
N GLY A 536 11.58 0.95 6.30
CA GLY A 536 11.05 -0.11 7.17
C GLY A 536 11.80 -0.30 8.48
N GLY A 537 12.72 0.62 8.84
CA GLY A 537 13.51 0.58 10.07
C GLY A 537 14.49 1.73 10.22
N ASN A 538 15.32 1.65 11.26
CA ASN A 538 16.30 2.71 11.55
C ASN A 538 17.46 2.69 10.57
N CYS A 539 17.79 3.83 9.97
CA CYS A 539 18.96 3.98 9.11
C CYS A 539 20.26 3.55 9.82
N MET A 540 21.04 2.67 9.16
CA MET A 540 22.31 2.12 9.65
C MET A 540 23.52 2.60 8.85
N CYS A 541 23.43 3.73 8.13
CA CYS A 541 24.57 4.32 7.45
C CYS A 541 25.67 4.73 8.45
N ALA A 542 26.92 4.79 7.97
CA ALA A 542 28.08 5.07 8.81
C ALA A 542 27.92 6.31 9.70
N ARG A 543 27.31 7.38 9.16
CA ARG A 543 27.03 8.62 9.91
C ARG A 543 26.05 8.38 11.06
N CYS A 544 24.93 7.73 10.80
CA CYS A 544 23.92 7.47 11.84
C CYS A 544 24.44 6.58 12.96
N VAL A 545 25.23 5.57 12.62
CA VAL A 545 25.87 4.68 13.60
C VAL A 545 26.86 5.46 14.46
N TRP A 546 27.71 6.30 13.84
CA TRP A 546 28.71 7.10 14.56
C TRP A 546 28.04 8.15 15.46
N GLU A 547 27.10 8.95 14.94
CA GLU A 547 26.43 10.00 15.72
C GLU A 547 25.66 9.42 16.92
N GLN A 548 24.97 8.28 16.75
CA GLN A 548 24.30 7.59 17.86
C GLN A 548 25.30 7.11 18.94
N ALA A 549 26.47 6.62 18.53
CA ALA A 549 27.50 6.20 19.48
C ALA A 549 28.03 7.40 20.29
N GLU A 550 28.21 8.56 19.68
CA GLU A 550 28.64 9.79 20.35
C GLU A 550 27.55 10.32 21.31
N GLU A 551 26.27 10.31 20.91
CA GLU A 551 25.16 10.71 21.79
C GLU A 551 25.09 9.82 23.03
N ARG A 552 25.26 8.49 22.88
CA ARG A 552 25.31 7.56 24.01
C ARG A 552 26.46 7.86 24.97
N LYS A 553 27.66 8.18 24.45
CA LYS A 553 28.82 8.58 25.29
C LYS A 553 28.55 9.87 26.05
N GLN A 554 27.95 10.87 25.40
CA GLN A 554 27.61 12.15 26.04
C GLN A 554 26.48 11.98 27.06
N GLY A 555 25.45 11.19 26.77
CA GLY A 555 24.37 10.86 27.69
C GLY A 555 24.84 10.06 28.92
N ALA A 556 25.80 9.15 28.74
CA ALA A 556 26.42 8.41 29.84
C ALA A 556 27.25 9.35 30.75
N LEU A 557 27.97 10.33 30.20
CA LEU A 557 28.69 11.35 30.94
C LEU A 557 27.73 12.30 31.68
N HIS A 558 26.58 12.62 31.11
CA HIS A 558 25.58 13.48 31.74
C HIS A 558 24.84 12.78 32.89
N ASN A 559 24.55 11.50 32.77
CA ASN A 559 23.93 10.69 33.84
C ASN A 559 24.87 10.43 35.02
N LEU A 560 26.19 10.52 34.83
CA LEU A 560 27.15 10.48 35.92
C LEU A 560 27.18 11.80 36.72
N ASN A 561 26.64 12.88 36.17
CA ASN A 561 26.70 14.24 36.77
C ASN A 561 25.32 14.80 37.17
N CYS A 562 24.22 14.10 37.08
CA CYS A 562 22.88 14.62 37.43
C CYS A 562 22.00 13.61 38.18
N PRO A 563 21.43 13.93 39.38
CA PRO A 563 20.48 13.10 40.06
C PRO A 563 19.08 13.23 39.39
N ARG A 564 18.51 12.08 39.05
CA ARG A 564 17.13 11.79 38.64
C ARG A 564 16.19 12.98 38.44
N ARG A 565 15.76 13.21 37.20
CA ARG A 565 14.44 13.80 36.88
C ARG A 565 13.64 12.88 35.98
N GLN A 566 12.33 12.89 36.25
CA GLN A 566 11.28 12.05 35.68
C GLN A 566 11.14 12.20 34.16
N ALA A 567 10.68 11.13 33.53
CA ALA A 567 10.41 11.04 32.10
C ALA A 567 9.38 12.06 31.60
N PRO A 568 9.54 12.66 30.44
CA PRO A 568 8.48 13.39 29.75
C PRO A 568 7.61 12.44 28.94
N GLN A 569 6.34 12.77 28.91
CA GLN A 569 5.27 12.13 28.14
C GLN A 569 5.49 12.24 26.63
N ALA A 570 5.05 11.23 25.91
CA ALA A 570 5.04 11.17 24.47
C ALA A 570 4.11 12.27 23.92
N GLY A 571 4.66 13.10 23.05
CA GLY A 571 3.96 14.12 22.28
C GLY A 571 4.02 13.77 20.78
N GLU A 572 2.91 13.86 20.20
CA GLU A 572 2.50 13.87 18.80
C GLU A 572 3.58 13.83 17.70
N LEU A 573 3.48 12.80 16.86
CA LEU A 573 4.19 12.64 15.62
C LEU A 573 3.31 13.12 14.46
N PHE A 574 3.69 14.24 13.86
CA PHE A 574 3.20 14.66 12.55
C PHE A 574 4.24 14.32 11.48
N VAL A 575 3.82 13.60 10.46
CA VAL A 575 4.36 13.67 9.09
C VAL A 575 3.22 13.86 8.14
#